data_1929b1d935157ac92a89ef983c810673
#
_entry.id   1929b1d935157ac92a89ef983c810673
#
_cell.length_a   1.000
_cell.length_b   1.000
_cell.length_c   1.000
_cell.angle_alpha   90.00
_cell.angle_beta   90.00
_cell.angle_gamma   90.00
#
_symmetry.space_group_name_H-M   'P 1'
#
loop_
_entity.id
_entity.type
_entity.pdbx_description
1 polymer ?
#
loop_
_entity_poly.entity_id
_entity_poly.type
_entity_poly.pdbx_seq_one_letter_code
_entity_poly.pdbx_strand_id
1 'polypeptide(L)'
;MYRKILAVTFGTELSEKAVKEAAQLAQAVGAKLLVLHVRSPLDIPHHAEGGALSSLGEERITDEIDEEERKLLERSTKIAASIGITAETAFIADLLPYEAIIRVSQEQQCDLIVIGTRIRHGIPGYFVKSETQKVLEHTETTVLVVR
;
A
#
# COMPACT_ATOMS: atom_id res chain seq x y z
N MET A 1 -17.30 -7.21 14.13
CA MET A 1 -15.94 -6.65 14.05
C MET A 1 -15.35 -6.95 12.69
N TYR A 2 -14.21 -6.41 12.36
CA TYR A 2 -13.59 -6.54 11.03
C TYR A 2 -13.30 -7.99 10.65
N ARG A 3 -13.55 -8.33 9.38
CA ARG A 3 -13.34 -9.69 8.83
C ARG A 3 -12.11 -9.77 7.93
N LYS A 4 -11.83 -8.72 7.17
CA LYS A 4 -10.65 -8.62 6.31
C LYS A 4 -10.09 -7.21 6.33
N ILE A 5 -8.84 -7.09 6.70
CA ILE A 5 -8.11 -5.81 6.82
C ILE A 5 -7.15 -5.67 5.65
N LEU A 6 -7.18 -4.52 5.01
CA LEU A 6 -6.22 -4.12 3.99
C LEU A 6 -5.16 -3.24 4.63
N ALA A 7 -3.92 -3.68 4.69
CA ALA A 7 -2.78 -2.85 5.07
C ALA A 7 -2.08 -2.33 3.82
N VAL A 8 -1.93 -1.01 3.72
CA VAL A 8 -1.29 -0.38 2.57
C VAL A 8 0.15 -0.03 2.90
N THR A 9 1.07 -0.42 2.04
CA THR A 9 2.48 -0.06 2.15
C THR A 9 3.00 0.60 0.89
N PHE A 10 3.78 1.67 1.09
CA PHE A 10 4.53 2.36 0.04
C PHE A 10 6.04 2.06 0.13
N GLY A 11 6.44 1.09 0.94
CA GLY A 11 7.83 0.71 1.15
C GLY A 11 8.61 1.62 2.11
N THR A 12 7.94 2.43 2.90
CA THR A 12 8.56 3.33 3.89
C THR A 12 8.49 2.74 5.30
N GLU A 13 9.30 3.25 6.24
CA GLU A 13 9.24 2.85 7.65
C GLU A 13 7.85 3.10 8.26
N LEU A 14 7.21 4.20 7.90
CA LEU A 14 5.86 4.49 8.36
C LEU A 14 4.84 3.48 7.81
N SER A 15 5.02 3.03 6.58
CA SER A 15 4.20 1.97 6.00
C SER A 15 4.41 0.63 6.72
N GLU A 16 5.63 0.30 7.12
CA GLU A 16 5.92 -0.90 7.92
C GLU A 16 5.24 -0.83 9.29
N LYS A 17 5.22 0.35 9.91
CA LYS A 17 4.46 0.59 11.14
C LYS A 17 2.96 0.33 10.91
N ALA A 18 2.40 0.82 9.82
CA ALA A 18 1.00 0.58 9.47
C ALA A 18 0.71 -0.91 9.26
N VAL A 19 1.59 -1.65 8.60
CA VAL A 19 1.47 -3.11 8.43
C VAL A 19 1.49 -3.81 9.78
N LYS A 20 2.38 -3.41 10.68
CA LYS A 20 2.46 -3.97 12.04
C LYS A 20 1.19 -3.73 12.85
N GLU A 21 0.68 -2.50 12.86
CA GLU A 21 -0.58 -2.16 13.52
C GLU A 21 -1.76 -2.96 12.95
N ALA A 22 -1.83 -3.08 11.62
CA ALA A 22 -2.85 -3.87 10.95
C ALA A 22 -2.78 -5.35 11.32
N ALA A 23 -1.57 -5.92 11.41
CA ALA A 23 -1.36 -7.31 11.78
C ALA A 23 -1.77 -7.58 13.25
N GLN A 24 -1.41 -6.67 14.16
CA GLN A 24 -1.82 -6.75 15.57
C GLN A 24 -3.34 -6.68 15.71
N LEU A 25 -3.97 -5.77 14.99
CA LEU A 25 -5.43 -5.65 15.00
C LEU A 25 -6.10 -6.89 14.40
N ALA A 26 -5.61 -7.37 13.25
CA ALA A 26 -6.13 -8.57 12.60
C ALA A 26 -6.05 -9.79 13.53
N GLN A 27 -4.92 -9.97 14.23
CA GLN A 27 -4.76 -11.03 15.22
C GLN A 27 -5.76 -10.89 16.37
N ALA A 28 -5.90 -9.69 16.91
CA ALA A 28 -6.77 -9.43 18.06
C ALA A 28 -8.25 -9.68 17.77
N VAL A 29 -8.72 -9.40 16.55
CA VAL A 29 -10.13 -9.53 16.17
C VAL A 29 -10.42 -10.79 15.35
N GLY A 30 -9.41 -11.59 15.01
CA GLY A 30 -9.56 -12.79 14.18
C GLY A 30 -9.83 -12.48 12.71
N ALA A 31 -9.35 -11.34 12.20
CA ALA A 31 -9.52 -10.93 10.82
C ALA A 31 -8.42 -11.51 9.90
N LYS A 32 -8.73 -11.64 8.62
CA LYS A 32 -7.72 -11.88 7.58
C LYS A 32 -6.95 -10.59 7.31
N LEU A 33 -5.69 -10.72 6.93
CA LEU A 33 -4.83 -9.60 6.57
C LEU A 33 -4.39 -9.71 5.12
N LEU A 34 -4.64 -8.66 4.34
CA LEU A 34 -4.07 -8.45 3.01
C LEU A 34 -3.13 -7.26 3.07
N VAL A 35 -1.87 -7.45 2.69
CA VAL A 35 -0.91 -6.36 2.54
C VAL A 35 -0.80 -5.99 1.07
N LEU A 36 -1.15 -4.77 0.75
CA LEU A 36 -1.05 -4.21 -0.59
C LEU A 36 0.14 -3.27 -0.67
N HIS A 37 1.11 -3.63 -1.48
CA HIS A 37 2.17 -2.72 -1.88
C HIS A 37 1.72 -1.92 -3.10
N VAL A 38 1.72 -0.60 -2.97
CA VAL A 38 1.34 0.33 -4.04
C VAL A 38 2.53 1.18 -4.42
N ARG A 39 2.78 1.25 -5.71
CA ARG A 39 3.83 2.07 -6.30
C ARG A 39 3.24 2.98 -7.35
N SER A 40 3.65 4.25 -7.34
CA SER A 40 3.42 5.14 -8.47
C SER A 40 4.55 5.00 -9.48
N PRO A 41 4.26 4.89 -10.78
CA PRO A 41 5.29 4.92 -11.82
C PRO A 41 6.15 6.18 -11.79
N LEU A 42 5.65 7.27 -11.20
CA LEU A 42 6.39 8.52 -11.00
C LEU A 42 7.44 8.44 -9.88
N ASP A 43 7.35 7.45 -9.01
CA ASP A 43 8.30 7.21 -7.93
C ASP A 43 9.50 6.34 -8.37
N ILE A 44 9.58 5.98 -9.64
CA ILE A 44 10.72 5.25 -10.21
C ILE A 44 11.94 6.17 -10.17
N PRO A 45 13.06 5.77 -9.54
CA PRO A 45 14.28 6.55 -9.59
C PRO A 45 14.69 6.81 -11.03
N HIS A 46 15.11 8.04 -11.34
CA HIS A 46 15.50 8.50 -12.69
C HIS A 46 16.71 7.77 -13.31
N HIS A 47 17.09 6.60 -12.80
CA HIS A 47 18.16 5.78 -13.33
C HIS A 47 17.75 4.89 -14.52
N ALA A 48 16.48 4.84 -14.84
CA ALA A 48 16.02 4.28 -16.09
C ALA A 48 16.19 5.34 -17.18
N GLU A 49 17.39 5.41 -17.74
CA GLU A 49 17.69 6.32 -18.84
C GLU A 49 16.74 6.10 -20.02
N GLY A 50 16.23 7.22 -20.51
CA GLY A 50 15.71 7.46 -21.85
C GLY A 50 14.87 6.35 -22.50
N GLY A 51 13.56 6.53 -22.57
CA GLY A 51 12.65 5.70 -23.34
C GLY A 51 11.85 4.68 -22.54
N ALA A 52 12.15 4.49 -21.27
CA ALA A 52 11.40 3.56 -20.40
C ALA A 52 9.97 4.03 -20.10
N LEU A 53 9.71 5.34 -20.15
CA LEU A 53 8.37 5.90 -19.94
C LEU A 53 7.41 5.63 -21.12
N SER A 54 7.94 5.46 -22.33
CA SER A 54 7.12 5.15 -23.51
C SER A 54 6.89 3.64 -23.71
N SER A 55 7.69 2.80 -23.02
CA SER A 55 7.59 1.34 -23.09
C SER A 55 6.94 0.72 -21.86
N LEU A 56 6.52 1.52 -20.88
CA LEU A 56 5.65 1.10 -19.80
C LEU A 56 4.21 0.97 -20.31
N GLY A 57 4.04 0.15 -21.36
CA GLY A 57 2.73 -0.38 -21.68
C GLY A 57 2.24 -1.18 -20.47
N GLU A 58 0.94 -1.17 -20.26
CA GLU A 58 0.24 -1.83 -19.14
C GLU A 58 0.67 -3.29 -18.91
N GLU A 59 1.27 -3.96 -19.88
CA GLU A 59 1.72 -5.35 -19.83
C GLU A 59 2.98 -5.58 -18.98
N ARG A 60 3.85 -4.59 -18.79
CA ARG A 60 5.05 -4.71 -17.94
C ARG A 60 4.78 -4.52 -16.45
N ILE A 61 3.64 -3.96 -16.11
CA ILE A 61 3.26 -3.68 -14.72
C ILE A 61 2.82 -4.96 -14.01
N THR A 62 2.42 -6.01 -14.76
CA THR A 62 1.85 -7.24 -14.22
C THR A 62 2.82 -8.42 -14.11
N ASP A 63 3.91 -8.46 -14.87
CA ASP A 63 4.69 -9.70 -15.04
C ASP A 63 6.07 -9.72 -14.36
N GLU A 64 6.64 -8.58 -13.99
CA GLU A 64 7.92 -8.54 -13.28
C GLU A 64 7.80 -7.70 -12.01
N ILE A 65 7.41 -8.36 -10.93
CA ILE A 65 7.69 -7.84 -9.60
C ILE A 65 9.22 -7.78 -9.50
N ASP A 66 9.73 -6.56 -9.50
CA ASP A 66 11.12 -6.25 -9.28
C ASP A 66 11.60 -6.93 -7.97
N GLU A 67 12.85 -7.30 -7.91
CA GLU A 67 13.41 -7.96 -6.73
C GLU A 67 13.28 -7.09 -5.46
N GLU A 68 13.34 -5.77 -5.60
CA GLU A 68 13.11 -4.86 -4.48
C GLU A 68 11.68 -4.94 -3.95
N GLU A 69 10.71 -5.02 -4.83
CA GLU A 69 9.30 -5.16 -4.46
C GLU A 69 9.02 -6.50 -3.81
N ARG A 70 9.63 -7.55 -4.31
CA ARG A 70 9.55 -8.87 -3.68
C ARG A 70 10.13 -8.85 -2.25
N LYS A 71 11.26 -8.18 -2.04
CA LYS A 71 11.84 -8.00 -0.70
C LYS A 71 10.92 -7.21 0.22
N LEU A 72 10.25 -6.17 -0.29
CA LEU A 72 9.28 -5.39 0.48
C LEU A 72 8.08 -6.23 0.89
N LEU A 73 7.55 -7.05 -0.01
CA LEU A 73 6.45 -7.98 0.31
C LEU A 73 6.90 -9.05 1.31
N GLU A 74 8.10 -9.60 1.16
CA GLU A 74 8.68 -10.55 2.13
C GLU A 74 8.84 -9.92 3.52
N ARG A 75 9.27 -8.68 3.61
CA ARG A 75 9.36 -7.95 4.89
C ARG A 75 7.98 -7.79 5.54
N SER A 76 6.98 -7.47 4.77
CA SER A 76 5.60 -7.37 5.26
C SER A 76 5.07 -8.72 5.77
N THR A 77 5.33 -9.81 5.06
CA THR A 77 4.94 -11.16 5.52
C THR A 77 5.69 -11.58 6.78
N LYS A 78 6.95 -11.21 6.90
CA LYS A 78 7.76 -11.46 8.12
C LYS A 78 7.23 -10.67 9.31
N ILE A 79 6.85 -9.41 9.12
CA ILE A 79 6.21 -8.60 10.17
C ILE A 79 4.93 -9.28 10.66
N ALA A 80 4.06 -9.69 9.75
CA ALA A 80 2.82 -10.39 10.09
C ALA A 80 3.10 -11.72 10.80
N ALA A 81 4.04 -12.51 10.29
CA ALA A 81 4.41 -13.81 10.88
C ALA A 81 4.99 -13.65 12.30
N SER A 82 5.75 -12.60 12.57
CA SER A 82 6.28 -12.31 13.90
C SER A 82 5.19 -12.02 14.93
N ILE A 83 4.02 -11.60 14.48
CA ILE A 83 2.83 -11.33 15.30
C ILE A 83 1.96 -12.58 15.42
N GLY A 84 2.20 -13.59 14.59
CA GLY A 84 1.45 -14.85 14.58
C GLY A 84 0.29 -14.88 13.60
N ILE A 85 0.32 -14.05 12.56
CA ILE A 85 -0.70 -14.02 11.51
C ILE A 85 -0.08 -14.27 10.14
N THR A 86 -0.80 -14.99 9.29
CA THR A 86 -0.43 -15.17 7.88
C THR A 86 -1.09 -14.06 7.05
N ALA A 87 -0.29 -13.27 6.36
CA ALA A 87 -0.77 -12.22 5.45
C ALA A 87 -0.81 -12.71 4.00
N GLU A 88 -1.89 -12.41 3.32
CA GLU A 88 -1.92 -12.38 1.86
C GLU A 88 -1.18 -11.11 1.39
N THR A 89 -0.54 -11.16 0.23
CA THR A 89 0.17 -10.01 -0.34
C THR A 89 -0.27 -9.74 -1.76
N ALA A 90 -0.31 -8.47 -2.15
CA ALA A 90 -0.56 -8.03 -3.50
C ALA A 90 0.33 -6.83 -3.82
N PHE A 91 0.65 -6.67 -5.10
CA PHE A 91 1.41 -5.53 -5.62
C PHE A 91 0.64 -4.87 -6.75
N ILE A 92 0.56 -3.55 -6.72
CA ILE A 92 -0.01 -2.75 -7.81
C ILE A 92 0.88 -1.53 -8.07
N ALA A 93 1.17 -1.30 -9.35
CA ALA A 93 1.69 -0.04 -9.83
C ALA A 93 0.56 0.69 -10.58
N ASP A 94 0.23 1.90 -10.17
CA ASP A 94 -0.84 2.69 -10.76
C ASP A 94 -0.48 4.18 -10.73
N LEU A 95 -0.91 4.91 -11.75
CA LEU A 95 -0.77 6.37 -11.81
C LEU A 95 -1.59 7.07 -10.73
N LEU A 96 -2.66 6.44 -10.29
CA LEU A 96 -3.55 6.92 -9.24
C LEU A 96 -3.60 5.92 -8.08
N PRO A 97 -2.56 5.91 -7.21
CA PRO A 97 -2.47 4.94 -6.13
C PRO A 97 -3.71 4.85 -5.24
N TYR A 98 -4.34 5.99 -4.92
CA TYR A 98 -5.54 5.99 -4.09
C TYR A 98 -6.72 5.25 -4.73
N GLU A 99 -6.88 5.34 -6.05
CA GLU A 99 -7.93 4.60 -6.78
C GLU A 99 -7.66 3.10 -6.75
N ALA A 100 -6.41 2.70 -6.93
CA ALA A 100 -5.99 1.30 -6.83
C ALA A 100 -6.26 0.73 -5.42
N ILE A 101 -5.96 1.49 -4.38
CA ILE A 101 -6.22 1.09 -2.98
C ILE A 101 -7.73 0.86 -2.76
N ILE A 102 -8.56 1.80 -3.19
CA ILE A 102 -10.00 1.72 -3.02
C ILE A 102 -10.58 0.54 -3.82
N ARG A 103 -10.16 0.38 -5.07
CA ARG A 103 -10.58 -0.73 -5.93
C ARG A 103 -10.23 -2.08 -5.30
N VAL A 104 -8.99 -2.29 -4.87
CA VAL A 104 -8.57 -3.54 -4.22
C VAL A 104 -9.35 -3.80 -2.94
N SER A 105 -9.57 -2.77 -2.13
CA SER A 105 -10.38 -2.88 -0.91
C SER A 105 -11.79 -3.41 -1.21
N GLN A 106 -12.42 -2.92 -2.27
CA GLN A 106 -13.76 -3.35 -2.69
C GLN A 106 -13.75 -4.75 -3.30
N GLU A 107 -12.87 -5.02 -4.27
CA GLU A 107 -12.75 -6.32 -4.93
C GLU A 107 -12.43 -7.45 -3.96
N GLN A 108 -11.59 -7.17 -2.98
CA GLN A 108 -11.17 -8.12 -1.95
C GLN A 108 -12.11 -8.16 -0.74
N GLN A 109 -13.17 -7.35 -0.76
CA GLN A 109 -14.15 -7.26 0.33
C GLN A 109 -13.51 -6.93 1.68
N CYS A 110 -12.56 -6.03 1.68
CA CYS A 110 -11.95 -5.52 2.91
C CYS A 110 -12.90 -4.53 3.60
N ASP A 111 -13.05 -4.66 4.90
CA ASP A 111 -13.93 -3.80 5.70
C ASP A 111 -13.16 -2.78 6.56
N LEU A 112 -11.83 -2.82 6.50
CA LEU A 112 -10.94 -1.82 7.08
C LEU A 112 -9.72 -1.63 6.19
N ILE A 113 -9.36 -0.37 5.96
CA ILE A 113 -8.09 0.04 5.34
C ILE A 113 -7.20 0.61 6.43
N VAL A 114 -5.98 0.10 6.58
CA VAL A 114 -4.94 0.66 7.46
C VAL A 114 -3.85 1.27 6.61
N ILE A 115 -3.59 2.55 6.80
CA ILE A 115 -2.67 3.32 5.97
C ILE A 115 -1.87 4.32 6.82
N GLY A 116 -0.58 4.47 6.53
CA GLY A 116 0.25 5.48 7.17
C GLY A 116 0.06 6.87 6.57
N THR A 117 0.18 7.90 7.38
CA THR A 117 0.22 9.28 6.86
C THR A 117 1.59 9.56 6.24
N ARG A 118 1.64 9.91 4.97
CA ARG A 118 2.78 10.64 4.43
C ARG A 118 2.59 12.12 4.76
N ILE A 119 3.11 12.57 5.89
CA ILE A 119 3.37 14.00 6.04
C ILE A 119 4.66 14.26 5.26
N ARG A 120 4.53 14.60 3.99
CA ARG A 120 5.61 15.31 3.33
C ARG A 120 5.64 16.70 3.95
N HIS A 121 6.63 16.97 4.79
CA HIS A 121 7.07 18.32 5.06
C HIS A 121 7.61 18.89 3.76
N GLY A 122 6.69 19.19 2.83
CA GLY A 122 7.02 19.66 1.51
C GLY A 122 7.25 21.13 1.50
N ILE A 123 7.97 21.57 0.49
CA ILE A 123 8.24 22.93 0.06
C ILE A 123 7.02 23.83 0.32
N PRO A 124 7.17 24.94 1.05
CA PRO A 124 6.07 25.88 1.29
C PRO A 124 5.40 26.29 -0.03
N GLY A 125 4.09 26.09 -0.15
CA GLY A 125 3.30 26.50 -1.30
C GLY A 125 2.81 25.38 -2.21
N TYR A 126 3.25 24.15 -2.05
CA TYR A 126 2.73 22.99 -2.79
C TYR A 126 1.90 22.08 -1.89
N PHE A 127 0.58 22.24 -1.93
CA PHE A 127 -0.35 21.28 -1.34
C PHE A 127 -0.59 20.11 -2.31
N VAL A 128 0.34 19.17 -2.36
CA VAL A 128 0.02 17.87 -2.94
C VAL A 128 -0.73 17.09 -1.86
N LYS A 129 -2.01 16.84 -2.10
CA LYS A 129 -2.79 15.95 -1.22
C LYS A 129 -2.06 14.62 -1.13
N SER A 130 -1.82 14.14 0.10
CA SER A 130 -1.25 12.82 0.30
C SER A 130 -2.20 11.75 -0.25
N GLU A 131 -1.68 10.59 -0.66
CA GLU A 131 -2.51 9.47 -1.10
C GLU A 131 -3.49 9.05 0.01
N THR A 132 -3.06 9.13 1.27
CA THR A 132 -3.92 8.89 2.44
C THR A 132 -5.12 9.82 2.48
N GLN A 133 -4.92 11.10 2.24
CA GLN A 133 -6.01 12.07 2.20
C GLN A 133 -6.98 11.79 1.06
N LYS A 134 -6.48 11.44 -0.11
CA LYS A 134 -7.32 11.06 -1.26
C LYS A 134 -8.14 9.79 -0.97
N VAL A 135 -7.55 8.79 -0.31
CA VAL A 135 -8.28 7.60 0.12
C VAL A 135 -9.42 7.99 1.07
N LEU A 136 -9.14 8.82 2.08
CA LEU A 136 -10.16 9.29 3.03
C LEU A 136 -11.32 10.02 2.36
N GLU A 137 -11.03 10.82 1.34
CA GLU A 137 -12.05 11.60 0.64
C GLU A 137 -12.94 10.77 -0.30
N HIS A 138 -12.45 9.62 -0.80
CA HIS A 138 -13.10 8.87 -1.87
C HIS A 138 -13.58 7.47 -1.48
N THR A 139 -13.23 6.97 -0.30
CA THR A 139 -13.66 5.64 0.15
C THR A 139 -14.85 5.70 1.10
N GLU A 140 -15.71 4.69 1.00
CA GLU A 140 -16.75 4.42 2.02
C GLU A 140 -16.29 3.38 3.05
N THR A 141 -15.16 2.72 2.79
CA THR A 141 -14.57 1.76 3.74
C THR A 141 -13.96 2.50 4.94
N THR A 142 -14.11 1.95 6.11
CA THR A 142 -13.46 2.50 7.32
C THR A 142 -11.95 2.56 7.14
N VAL A 143 -11.33 3.66 7.54
CA VAL A 143 -9.89 3.88 7.41
C VAL A 143 -9.27 4.15 8.78
N LEU A 144 -8.24 3.39 9.12
CA LEU A 144 -7.36 3.63 10.25
C LEU A 144 -6.08 4.26 9.75
N VAL A 145 -5.82 5.47 10.20
CA VAL A 145 -4.61 6.21 9.83
C VAL A 145 -3.56 6.07 10.91
N VAL A 146 -2.40 5.55 10.55
CA VAL A 146 -1.24 5.36 11.42
C VAL A 146 -0.27 6.53 11.25
N ARG A 147 0.19 7.07 12.37
CA ARG A 147 1.15 8.18 12.41
C ARG A 147 2.52 7.73 12.89
#